data_c2034770fd933b2b380d883fd58eee98
#
_entry.id   c2034770fd933b2b380d883fd58eee98
#
_cell.length_a   1.000
_cell.length_b   1.000
_cell.length_c   1.000
_cell.angle_alpha   90.00
_cell.angle_beta   90.00
_cell.angle_gamma   90.00
#
_symmetry.space_group_name_H-M   'P 1'
#
loop_
_entity.id
_entity.type
_entity.pdbx_description
1 polymer ?
#
loop_
_entity_poly.entity_id
_entity_poly.type
_entity_poly.pdbx_seq_one_letter_code
_entity_poly.pdbx_strand_id
1 'polypeptide(L)'
;MKFRFKLLCVTLCLALSAAAFTGCSGQGASSASGSAASASATGEETHEPGLFIDGQKVEADPVLTFNGEEVSFDLYRYIFLTFCDRVAGDDSSYWEDMSNSETAQAAETVKLYTLNNALSFPMFRQWAEELGVSLTEEETAEIAQVAADWEGYFGSEEEYENFLAINHLTKELAIQMELDTQLSNKVLEAAYGDAIKADVLENFVHVQHVLIQFEDAEADDHSAELAKAQEVLEKAQAGEDFNALMEEYNEDPGEPEEGYYFPTGVMVQEFEDASFALQDGEISDIVETSYGYHIIKRLPLDESYIDTHLLDLAADSSVNEQMQQDMDERIRAGEIWYCDVYDQISPATLF
;
A
#
# COMPACT_ATOMS: atom_id res chain seq x y z
N MET A 1 -19.43 0.94 18.08
CA MET A 1 -19.05 1.16 16.69
C MET A 1 -17.55 1.43 16.71
N LYS A 2 -16.74 0.37 16.52
CA LYS A 2 -15.28 0.48 16.56
C LYS A 2 -14.83 0.71 15.12
N PHE A 3 -14.63 1.96 14.73
CA PHE A 3 -13.95 2.32 13.51
C PHE A 3 -12.51 1.77 13.60
N ARG A 4 -12.20 0.76 12.81
CA ARG A 4 -10.82 0.38 12.52
C ARG A 4 -10.25 1.44 11.59
N PHE A 5 -9.56 2.42 12.18
CA PHE A 5 -8.71 3.30 11.41
C PHE A 5 -7.60 2.45 10.76
N LYS A 6 -7.80 2.11 9.49
CA LYS A 6 -6.65 1.83 8.63
C LYS A 6 -5.94 3.17 8.51
N LEU A 7 -4.71 3.23 8.97
CA LEU A 7 -3.76 4.30 8.66
C LEU A 7 -3.59 4.27 7.13
N LEU A 8 -4.49 4.98 6.43
CA LEU A 8 -4.55 5.02 4.97
C LEU A 8 -3.63 6.12 4.45
N CYS A 9 -2.54 6.38 5.16
CA CYS A 9 -1.50 7.26 4.70
C CYS A 9 -0.55 6.49 3.80
N VAL A 10 -0.43 6.90 2.55
CA VAL A 10 0.74 6.64 1.71
C VAL A 10 0.80 5.30 0.98
N THR A 11 -0.30 4.56 0.82
CA THR A 11 -0.21 3.30 0.06
C THR A 11 -0.14 3.49 -1.45
N LEU A 12 -0.69 4.55 -2.02
CA LEU A 12 -0.68 4.74 -3.48
C LEU A 12 0.69 5.19 -4.01
N CYS A 13 1.39 6.07 -3.31
CA CYS A 13 2.75 6.49 -3.70
C CYS A 13 3.81 5.40 -3.53
N LEU A 14 3.54 4.35 -2.74
CA LEU A 14 4.49 3.27 -2.45
C LEU A 14 4.27 2.01 -3.30
N ALA A 15 3.08 1.81 -3.87
CA ALA A 15 2.80 0.68 -4.75
C ALA A 15 3.49 0.82 -6.13
N LEU A 16 3.73 2.04 -6.60
CA LEU A 16 4.40 2.33 -7.87
C LEU A 16 5.88 1.93 -7.92
N SER A 17 6.52 1.64 -6.79
CA SER A 17 7.96 1.34 -6.72
C SER A 17 8.30 -0.10 -6.32
N ALA A 18 7.33 -0.97 -6.01
CA ALA A 18 7.60 -2.34 -5.55
C ALA A 18 8.15 -3.28 -6.64
N ALA A 19 7.99 -2.95 -7.92
CA ALA A 19 8.40 -3.81 -9.02
C ALA A 19 9.91 -3.84 -9.32
N ALA A 20 10.72 -2.95 -8.71
CA ALA A 20 12.15 -2.84 -9.04
C ALA A 20 13.13 -3.53 -8.07
N PHE A 21 12.65 -4.12 -6.95
CA PHE A 21 13.50 -4.80 -5.96
C PHE A 21 13.55 -6.33 -6.08
N THR A 22 13.04 -6.94 -7.14
CA THR A 22 13.20 -8.37 -7.37
C THR A 22 14.52 -8.71 -8.08
N GLY A 23 15.61 -8.44 -7.40
CA GLY A 23 16.95 -8.87 -7.81
C GLY A 23 17.75 -9.31 -6.60
N CYS A 24 17.78 -10.64 -6.34
CA CYS A 24 18.56 -11.41 -5.38
C CYS A 24 17.97 -11.62 -3.98
N SER A 25 17.64 -12.87 -3.84
CA SER A 25 17.41 -13.73 -2.67
C SER A 25 15.94 -13.94 -2.25
N GLY A 26 15.51 -15.20 -2.49
CA GLY A 26 14.22 -15.68 -2.03
C GLY A 26 14.14 -15.73 -0.51
N GLN A 27 12.98 -15.37 -0.02
CA GLN A 27 12.22 -16.00 1.05
C GLN A 27 11.10 -15.05 1.50
N GLY A 28 9.84 -15.52 1.39
CA GLY A 28 8.75 -15.22 2.30
C GLY A 28 8.27 -13.78 2.35
N ALA A 29 7.23 -13.46 1.57
CA ALA A 29 6.38 -12.30 1.87
C ALA A 29 5.59 -12.60 3.15
N SER A 30 6.08 -12.14 4.30
CA SER A 30 5.29 -12.05 5.52
C SER A 30 4.59 -10.69 5.53
N SER A 31 3.25 -10.73 5.62
CA SER A 31 2.41 -9.58 5.90
C SER A 31 2.92 -8.81 7.12
N ALA A 32 3.47 -7.63 6.91
CA ALA A 32 3.88 -6.74 7.99
C ALA A 32 2.62 -6.11 8.61
N SER A 33 2.09 -6.75 9.65
CA SER A 33 1.23 -6.06 10.61
C SER A 33 2.09 -5.02 11.31
N GLY A 34 1.85 -3.73 11.03
CA GLY A 34 2.54 -2.62 11.67
C GLY A 34 2.34 -2.65 13.18
N SER A 35 3.31 -3.18 13.89
CA SER A 35 3.50 -2.96 15.30
C SER A 35 4.13 -1.57 15.43
N ALA A 36 3.43 -0.66 16.09
CA ALA A 36 4.01 0.61 16.50
C ALA A 36 5.23 0.32 17.38
N ALA A 37 6.42 0.45 16.81
CA ALA A 37 7.66 0.38 17.57
C ALA A 37 7.70 1.61 18.47
N SER A 38 7.71 1.38 19.78
CA SER A 38 8.04 2.40 20.76
C SER A 38 9.53 2.72 20.58
N ALA A 39 9.83 3.79 19.88
CA ALA A 39 11.17 4.34 19.83
C ALA A 39 11.52 4.85 21.22
N SER A 40 12.45 4.19 21.88
CA SER A 40 13.10 4.69 23.09
C SER A 40 14.05 5.82 22.66
N ALA A 41 13.76 7.03 23.11
CA ALA A 41 14.58 8.20 22.87
C ALA A 41 16.00 7.99 23.46
N THR A 42 16.94 7.60 22.61
CA THR A 42 18.37 7.82 22.80
C THR A 42 18.70 9.14 22.10
N GLY A 43 19.32 10.09 22.84
CA GLY A 43 19.50 11.46 22.39
C GLY A 43 20.25 11.57 21.06
N GLU A 44 19.50 11.70 19.98
CA GLU A 44 19.97 12.19 18.71
C GLU A 44 20.02 13.72 18.75
N GLU A 45 21.08 14.29 18.22
CA GLU A 45 21.11 15.72 17.91
C GLU A 45 19.99 16.01 16.91
N THR A 46 18.90 16.61 17.38
CA THR A 46 17.80 17.03 16.50
C THR A 46 18.30 18.17 15.63
N HIS A 47 18.64 17.88 14.39
CA HIS A 47 18.90 18.91 13.39
C HIS A 47 17.61 19.67 13.08
N GLU A 48 17.70 20.99 12.95
CA GLU A 48 16.60 21.80 12.44
C GLU A 48 16.24 21.29 11.01
N PRO A 49 14.94 21.06 10.71
CA PRO A 49 14.52 20.66 9.37
C PRO A 49 15.02 21.63 8.29
N GLY A 50 15.63 21.08 7.23
CA GLY A 50 16.15 21.91 6.14
C GLY A 50 17.16 21.23 5.26
N LEU A 51 17.57 21.93 4.21
CA LEU A 51 18.71 21.58 3.36
C LEU A 51 19.94 22.35 3.84
N PHE A 52 21.01 21.65 4.16
CA PHE A 52 22.26 22.22 4.66
C PHE A 52 23.42 21.90 3.73
N ILE A 53 24.02 22.91 3.14
CA ILE A 53 25.21 22.80 2.28
C ILE A 53 26.36 23.54 2.97
N ASP A 54 27.48 22.85 3.17
CA ASP A 54 28.63 23.35 3.93
C ASP A 54 28.24 23.90 5.33
N GLY A 55 27.25 23.27 5.97
CA GLY A 55 26.75 23.65 7.30
C GLY A 55 25.87 24.91 7.32
N GLN A 56 25.47 25.43 6.16
CA GLN A 56 24.57 26.58 6.03
C GLN A 56 23.21 26.13 5.50
N LYS A 57 22.11 26.57 6.13
CA LYS A 57 20.75 26.32 5.64
C LYS A 57 20.55 27.06 4.31
N VAL A 58 20.04 26.35 3.34
CA VAL A 58 19.81 26.85 1.97
C VAL A 58 18.34 26.75 1.62
N GLU A 59 17.81 27.81 1.01
CA GLU A 59 16.45 27.80 0.45
C GLU A 59 16.39 26.93 -0.82
N ALA A 60 15.39 26.07 -0.87
CA ALA A 60 15.14 25.15 -1.98
C ALA A 60 13.65 25.00 -2.29
N ASP A 61 12.86 26.05 -2.09
CA ASP A 61 11.40 26.03 -2.30
C ASP A 61 11.01 26.99 -3.45
N PRO A 62 10.40 26.46 -4.54
CA PRO A 62 10.15 25.05 -4.81
C PRO A 62 11.43 24.27 -5.15
N VAL A 63 11.45 22.97 -4.80
CA VAL A 63 12.58 22.08 -5.14
C VAL A 63 12.64 21.82 -6.64
N LEU A 64 11.45 21.63 -7.24
CA LEU A 64 11.28 21.44 -8.67
C LEU A 64 9.89 21.89 -9.11
N THR A 65 9.69 22.02 -10.42
CA THR A 65 8.35 22.18 -11.00
C THR A 65 8.12 21.09 -12.04
N PHE A 66 6.84 20.72 -12.22
CA PHE A 66 6.39 19.81 -13.26
C PHE A 66 5.33 20.51 -14.13
N ASN A 67 5.63 20.75 -15.40
CA ASN A 67 4.80 21.55 -16.31
C ASN A 67 4.44 22.94 -15.73
N GLY A 68 5.34 23.51 -14.92
CA GLY A 68 5.14 24.80 -14.26
C GLY A 68 4.42 24.73 -12.92
N GLU A 69 3.95 23.59 -12.46
CA GLU A 69 3.38 23.39 -11.15
C GLU A 69 4.47 23.05 -10.12
N GLU A 70 4.43 23.70 -8.96
CA GLU A 70 5.49 23.63 -7.96
C GLU A 70 5.39 22.37 -7.10
N VAL A 71 6.54 21.74 -6.83
CA VAL A 71 6.73 20.74 -5.79
C VAL A 71 7.48 21.40 -4.63
N SER A 72 6.79 21.52 -3.49
CA SER A 72 7.34 22.17 -2.32
C SER A 72 8.51 21.40 -1.71
N PHE A 73 9.37 22.16 -1.01
CA PHE A 73 10.48 21.57 -0.27
C PHE A 73 10.00 20.58 0.79
N ASP A 74 8.93 20.89 1.52
CA ASP A 74 8.40 20.01 2.57
C ASP A 74 7.91 18.67 2.02
N LEU A 75 7.20 18.66 0.88
CA LEU A 75 6.77 17.42 0.22
C LEU A 75 7.97 16.59 -0.25
N TYR A 76 8.92 17.23 -0.92
CA TYR A 76 10.12 16.53 -1.41
C TYR A 76 10.94 15.95 -0.24
N ARG A 77 11.15 16.75 0.81
CA ARG A 77 11.86 16.36 2.03
C ARG A 77 11.19 15.16 2.71
N TYR A 78 9.89 15.22 2.92
CA TYR A 78 9.12 14.12 3.49
C TYR A 78 9.35 12.81 2.73
N ILE A 79 9.15 12.83 1.41
CA ILE A 79 9.31 11.64 0.57
C ILE A 79 10.76 11.14 0.64
N PHE A 80 11.74 12.04 0.52
CA PHE A 80 13.16 11.70 0.52
C PHE A 80 13.58 11.03 1.83
N LEU A 81 13.25 11.62 2.96
CA LEU A 81 13.62 11.09 4.28
C LEU A 81 12.89 9.78 4.58
N THR A 82 11.61 9.65 4.20
CA THR A 82 10.88 8.39 4.31
C THR A 82 11.56 7.24 3.54
N PHE A 83 12.11 7.51 2.35
CA PHE A 83 12.89 6.51 1.62
C PHE A 83 14.26 6.26 2.25
N CYS A 84 14.91 7.30 2.80
CA CYS A 84 16.15 7.13 3.55
C CYS A 84 15.95 6.19 4.76
N ASP A 85 14.92 6.42 5.55
CA ASP A 85 14.60 5.59 6.72
C ASP A 85 14.29 4.14 6.31
N ARG A 86 13.55 3.96 5.23
CA ARG A 86 13.25 2.61 4.70
C ARG A 86 14.51 1.85 4.28
N VAL A 87 15.47 2.51 3.66
CA VAL A 87 16.73 1.90 3.22
C VAL A 87 17.65 1.64 4.40
N ALA A 88 17.77 2.58 5.33
CA ALA A 88 18.60 2.45 6.52
C ALA A 88 18.04 1.42 7.52
N GLY A 89 16.72 1.27 7.59
CA GLY A 89 16.05 0.44 8.60
C GLY A 89 16.40 0.91 10.01
N ASP A 90 16.88 0.00 10.86
CA ASP A 90 17.28 0.31 12.23
C ASP A 90 18.74 0.83 12.35
N ASP A 91 19.47 0.99 11.23
CA ASP A 91 20.87 1.45 11.21
C ASP A 91 20.94 2.97 11.03
N SER A 92 20.93 3.71 12.12
CA SER A 92 21.06 5.17 12.11
C SER A 92 22.39 5.69 11.54
N SER A 93 23.43 4.83 11.47
CA SER A 93 24.73 5.19 10.91
C SER A 93 24.88 4.92 9.40
N TYR A 94 23.87 4.33 8.75
CA TYR A 94 23.93 3.90 7.35
C TYR A 94 24.37 5.01 6.39
N TRP A 95 23.92 6.24 6.63
CA TRP A 95 24.19 7.39 5.78
C TRP A 95 25.46 8.20 6.15
N GLU A 96 26.18 7.81 7.21
CA GLU A 96 27.38 8.55 7.68
C GLU A 96 28.57 8.45 6.73
N ASP A 97 28.72 7.30 6.03
CA ASP A 97 29.83 7.08 5.07
C ASP A 97 29.38 7.10 3.61
N MET A 98 29.14 8.29 3.08
CA MET A 98 28.81 8.50 1.66
C MET A 98 29.99 8.21 0.71
N SER A 99 31.20 7.93 1.21
CA SER A 99 32.34 7.48 0.38
C SER A 99 32.26 5.99 0.05
N ASN A 100 31.45 5.22 0.77
CA ASN A 100 31.12 3.84 0.43
C ASN A 100 30.27 3.81 -0.85
N SER A 101 30.68 3.01 -1.82
CA SER A 101 30.02 2.94 -3.13
C SER A 101 28.59 2.38 -3.06
N GLU A 102 28.31 1.52 -2.10
CA GLU A 102 26.97 0.94 -1.89
C GLU A 102 26.01 1.98 -1.31
N THR A 103 26.44 2.70 -0.27
CA THR A 103 25.70 3.81 0.34
C THR A 103 25.45 4.94 -0.68
N ALA A 104 26.47 5.31 -1.47
CA ALA A 104 26.31 6.32 -2.51
C ALA A 104 25.32 5.90 -3.59
N GLN A 105 25.32 4.63 -4.01
CA GLN A 105 24.36 4.11 -4.99
C GLN A 105 22.93 4.06 -4.41
N ALA A 106 22.80 3.70 -3.13
CA ALA A 106 21.51 3.74 -2.44
C ALA A 106 20.95 5.16 -2.39
N ALA A 107 21.77 6.17 -2.10
CA ALA A 107 21.36 7.58 -2.10
C ALA A 107 20.86 8.06 -3.46
N GLU A 108 21.51 7.68 -4.56
CA GLU A 108 21.03 7.98 -5.92
C GLU A 108 19.69 7.29 -6.20
N THR A 109 19.53 6.06 -5.72
CA THR A 109 18.28 5.31 -5.86
C THR A 109 17.16 5.98 -5.07
N VAL A 110 17.40 6.40 -3.83
CA VAL A 110 16.45 7.18 -3.02
C VAL A 110 16.05 8.46 -3.75
N LYS A 111 17.02 9.20 -4.31
CA LYS A 111 16.76 10.43 -5.05
C LYS A 111 15.86 10.21 -6.26
N LEU A 112 16.11 9.13 -7.01
CA LEU A 112 15.26 8.76 -8.16
C LEU A 112 13.85 8.39 -7.76
N TYR A 113 13.68 7.58 -6.72
CA TYR A 113 12.34 7.23 -6.21
C TYR A 113 11.60 8.44 -5.65
N THR A 114 12.31 9.31 -4.94
CA THR A 114 11.76 10.58 -4.45
C THR A 114 11.24 11.43 -5.60
N LEU A 115 12.05 11.58 -6.65
CA LEU A 115 11.66 12.36 -7.84
C LEU A 115 10.36 11.81 -8.45
N ASN A 116 10.31 10.51 -8.74
CA ASN A 116 9.14 9.88 -9.37
C ASN A 116 7.88 10.04 -8.50
N ASN A 117 8.01 9.83 -7.17
CA ASN A 117 6.89 10.01 -6.26
C ASN A 117 6.46 11.48 -6.16
N ALA A 118 7.41 12.41 -6.07
CA ALA A 118 7.09 13.84 -5.97
C ALA A 118 6.38 14.36 -7.23
N LEU A 119 6.74 13.83 -8.41
CA LEU A 119 6.12 14.20 -9.69
C LEU A 119 4.69 13.65 -9.85
N SER A 120 4.32 12.59 -9.12
CA SER A 120 2.96 12.04 -9.21
C SER A 120 1.90 13.03 -8.73
N PHE A 121 2.19 13.86 -7.74
CA PHE A 121 1.25 14.82 -7.19
C PHE A 121 0.78 15.87 -8.24
N PRO A 122 1.68 16.68 -8.83
CA PRO A 122 1.28 17.61 -9.88
C PRO A 122 0.75 16.90 -11.13
N MET A 123 1.26 15.71 -11.47
CA MET A 123 0.73 14.93 -12.59
C MET A 123 -0.74 14.57 -12.40
N PHE A 124 -1.13 14.07 -11.21
CA PHE A 124 -2.53 13.76 -10.93
C PHE A 124 -3.43 14.99 -10.87
N ARG A 125 -2.95 16.13 -10.35
CA ARG A 125 -3.74 17.38 -10.37
C ARG A 125 -4.02 17.84 -11.80
N GLN A 126 -3.02 17.79 -12.68
CA GLN A 126 -3.21 18.12 -14.10
C GLN A 126 -4.13 17.13 -14.80
N TRP A 127 -4.01 15.85 -14.51
CA TRP A 127 -4.89 14.83 -15.06
C TRP A 127 -6.33 15.00 -14.57
N ALA A 128 -6.53 15.39 -13.33
CA ALA A 128 -7.84 15.75 -12.78
C ALA A 128 -8.48 16.91 -13.56
N GLU A 129 -7.70 17.97 -13.87
CA GLU A 129 -8.17 19.09 -14.70
C GLU A 129 -8.57 18.63 -16.10
N GLU A 130 -7.77 17.77 -16.74
CA GLU A 130 -8.06 17.21 -18.07
C GLU A 130 -9.40 16.44 -18.09
N LEU A 131 -9.67 15.66 -17.02
CA LEU A 131 -10.88 14.86 -16.90
C LEU A 131 -12.08 15.65 -16.34
N GLY A 132 -11.86 16.87 -15.84
CA GLY A 132 -12.87 17.65 -15.12
C GLY A 132 -13.27 17.04 -13.77
N VAL A 133 -12.34 16.32 -13.13
CA VAL A 133 -12.50 15.68 -11.82
C VAL A 133 -12.00 16.62 -10.73
N SER A 134 -12.72 16.70 -9.63
CA SER A 134 -12.30 17.48 -8.46
C SER A 134 -12.88 16.88 -7.18
N LEU A 135 -12.29 17.23 -6.05
CA LEU A 135 -12.89 17.00 -4.75
C LEU A 135 -14.06 17.98 -4.54
N THR A 136 -15.12 17.50 -3.94
CA THR A 136 -16.24 18.34 -3.49
C THR A 136 -15.88 19.12 -2.23
N GLU A 137 -16.68 20.13 -1.90
CA GLU A 137 -16.53 20.86 -0.64
C GLU A 137 -16.73 19.93 0.58
N GLU A 138 -17.61 18.93 0.48
CA GLU A 138 -17.88 17.95 1.54
C GLU A 138 -16.66 17.05 1.76
N GLU A 139 -16.13 16.43 0.70
CA GLU A 139 -14.92 15.58 0.77
C GLU A 139 -13.72 16.35 1.34
N THR A 140 -13.51 17.60 0.89
CA THR A 140 -12.45 18.45 1.43
C THR A 140 -12.64 18.76 2.92
N ALA A 141 -13.88 19.02 3.35
CA ALA A 141 -14.19 19.28 4.74
C ALA A 141 -14.03 18.04 5.62
N GLU A 142 -14.40 16.86 5.13
CA GLU A 142 -14.19 15.58 5.84
C GLU A 142 -12.71 15.30 6.06
N ILE A 143 -11.84 15.51 5.06
CA ILE A 143 -10.39 15.34 5.18
C ILE A 143 -9.82 16.29 6.24
N ALA A 144 -10.24 17.56 6.21
CA ALA A 144 -9.81 18.54 7.21
C ALA A 144 -10.28 18.16 8.63
N GLN A 145 -11.48 17.57 8.75
CA GLN A 145 -11.99 17.11 10.04
C GLN A 145 -11.22 15.87 10.54
N VAL A 146 -10.92 14.91 9.67
CA VAL A 146 -10.09 13.74 10.03
C VAL A 146 -8.73 14.18 10.54
N ALA A 147 -8.09 15.15 9.90
CA ALA A 147 -6.81 15.69 10.35
C ALA A 147 -6.90 16.41 11.70
N ALA A 148 -8.02 17.08 11.99
CA ALA A 148 -8.27 17.67 13.31
C ALA A 148 -8.54 16.59 14.38
N ASP A 149 -9.20 15.49 14.01
CA ASP A 149 -9.47 14.38 14.92
C ASP A 149 -8.19 13.59 15.27
N TRP A 150 -7.18 13.59 14.40
CA TRP A 150 -5.88 12.97 14.68
C TRP A 150 -5.23 13.53 15.94
N GLU A 151 -5.27 14.85 16.13
CA GLU A 151 -4.76 15.50 17.34
C GLU A 151 -5.41 14.91 18.61
N GLY A 152 -6.68 14.53 18.53
CA GLY A 152 -7.41 13.89 19.63
C GLY A 152 -7.03 12.44 19.95
N TYR A 153 -6.30 11.75 19.06
CA TYR A 153 -5.79 10.38 19.32
C TYR A 153 -4.51 10.36 20.13
N PHE A 154 -3.78 11.48 20.12
CA PHE A 154 -2.57 11.64 20.92
C PHE A 154 -2.96 12.18 22.30
N GLY A 155 -2.25 11.79 23.34
CA GLY A 155 -2.53 12.20 24.70
C GLY A 155 -2.33 13.70 24.96
N SER A 156 -1.60 14.38 24.07
CA SER A 156 -1.34 15.81 24.10
C SER A 156 -0.93 16.36 22.72
N GLU A 157 -1.04 17.66 22.54
CA GLU A 157 -0.52 18.37 21.35
C GLU A 157 0.98 18.10 21.14
N GLU A 158 1.76 18.05 22.23
CA GLU A 158 3.20 17.75 22.19
C GLU A 158 3.47 16.33 21.62
N GLU A 159 2.67 15.33 21.99
CA GLU A 159 2.80 13.97 21.43
C GLU A 159 2.46 13.93 19.94
N TYR A 160 1.46 14.70 19.51
CA TYR A 160 1.11 14.81 18.10
C TYR A 160 2.20 15.54 17.29
N GLU A 161 2.72 16.66 17.79
CA GLU A 161 3.84 17.37 17.16
C GLU A 161 5.09 16.49 17.05
N ASN A 162 5.41 15.73 18.10
CA ASN A 162 6.50 14.78 18.07
C ASN A 162 6.27 13.68 17.04
N PHE A 163 5.05 13.16 16.92
CA PHE A 163 4.71 12.19 15.89
C PHE A 163 4.94 12.76 14.47
N LEU A 164 4.47 13.98 14.22
CA LEU A 164 4.68 14.64 12.93
C LEU A 164 6.18 14.84 12.64
N ALA A 165 6.94 15.29 13.64
CA ALA A 165 8.37 15.56 13.51
C ALA A 165 9.16 14.26 13.21
N ILE A 166 8.88 13.16 13.93
CA ILE A 166 9.52 11.85 13.71
C ILE A 166 9.22 11.32 12.30
N ASN A 167 8.03 11.61 11.78
CA ASN A 167 7.62 11.19 10.43
C ASN A 167 7.93 12.26 9.36
N HIS A 168 8.73 13.28 9.66
CA HIS A 168 9.11 14.34 8.73
C HIS A 168 7.95 15.16 8.14
N LEU A 169 6.80 15.17 8.82
CA LEU A 169 5.57 15.81 8.39
C LEU A 169 5.34 17.17 9.06
N THR A 170 4.58 18.05 8.39
CA THR A 170 3.80 19.10 9.02
C THR A 170 2.31 18.77 8.92
N LYS A 171 1.49 19.41 9.74
CA LYS A 171 0.04 19.21 9.70
C LYS A 171 -0.54 19.59 8.34
N GLU A 172 -0.08 20.71 7.80
CA GLU A 172 -0.49 21.23 6.49
C GLU A 172 -0.12 20.26 5.37
N LEU A 173 1.11 19.74 5.41
CA LEU A 173 1.58 18.75 4.42
C LEU A 173 0.75 17.46 4.50
N ALA A 174 0.48 16.95 5.70
CA ALA A 174 -0.33 15.75 5.88
C ALA A 174 -1.75 15.90 5.29
N ILE A 175 -2.39 17.06 5.53
CA ILE A 175 -3.70 17.38 4.94
C ILE A 175 -3.60 17.46 3.42
N GLN A 176 -2.60 18.15 2.89
CA GLN A 176 -2.43 18.30 1.45
C GLN A 176 -2.20 16.95 0.76
N MET A 177 -1.38 16.09 1.35
CA MET A 177 -1.13 14.75 0.81
C MET A 177 -2.40 13.89 0.80
N GLU A 178 -3.25 14.00 1.82
CA GLU A 178 -4.53 13.28 1.85
C GLU A 178 -5.49 13.81 0.77
N LEU A 179 -5.57 15.13 0.58
CA LEU A 179 -6.34 15.73 -0.52
C LEU A 179 -5.86 15.24 -1.88
N ASP A 180 -4.54 15.20 -2.09
CA ASP A 180 -3.96 14.72 -3.34
C ASP A 180 -4.20 13.22 -3.55
N THR A 181 -4.16 12.42 -2.49
CA THR A 181 -4.45 10.98 -2.54
C THR A 181 -5.91 10.74 -2.93
N GLN A 182 -6.85 11.44 -2.31
CA GLN A 182 -8.27 11.31 -2.68
C GLN A 182 -8.53 11.80 -4.10
N LEU A 183 -7.87 12.87 -4.53
CA LEU A 183 -7.98 13.36 -5.89
C LEU A 183 -7.43 12.34 -6.90
N SER A 184 -6.28 11.72 -6.61
CA SER A 184 -5.69 10.69 -7.48
C SER A 184 -6.58 9.45 -7.59
N ASN A 185 -7.21 9.01 -6.49
CA ASN A 185 -8.17 7.92 -6.51
C ASN A 185 -9.35 8.24 -7.45
N LYS A 186 -9.94 9.43 -7.33
CA LYS A 186 -11.02 9.86 -8.23
C LYS A 186 -10.60 9.94 -9.69
N VAL A 187 -9.36 10.34 -9.96
CA VAL A 187 -8.79 10.34 -11.32
C VAL A 187 -8.69 8.93 -11.87
N LEU A 188 -8.16 8.00 -11.09
CA LEU A 188 -8.02 6.60 -11.50
C LEU A 188 -9.38 5.92 -11.69
N GLU A 189 -10.33 6.16 -10.78
CA GLU A 189 -11.71 5.69 -10.94
C GLU A 189 -12.37 6.25 -12.20
N ALA A 190 -12.21 7.54 -12.47
CA ALA A 190 -12.77 8.17 -13.66
C ALA A 190 -12.13 7.69 -14.97
N ALA A 191 -10.83 7.38 -14.93
CA ALA A 191 -10.08 6.94 -16.10
C ALA A 191 -10.26 5.43 -16.39
N TYR A 192 -10.34 4.60 -15.34
CA TYR A 192 -10.25 3.14 -15.47
C TYR A 192 -11.37 2.37 -14.79
N GLY A 193 -12.24 3.01 -14.00
CA GLY A 193 -13.24 2.32 -13.19
C GLY A 193 -14.11 1.34 -13.98
N ASP A 194 -14.62 1.76 -15.15
CA ASP A 194 -15.42 0.89 -16.03
C ASP A 194 -14.59 -0.31 -16.54
N ALA A 195 -13.31 -0.10 -16.88
CA ALA A 195 -12.43 -1.16 -17.39
C ALA A 195 -12.06 -2.15 -16.27
N ILE A 196 -11.75 -1.67 -15.07
CA ILE A 196 -11.48 -2.52 -13.89
C ILE A 196 -12.71 -3.34 -13.55
N LYS A 197 -13.89 -2.71 -13.46
CA LYS A 197 -15.14 -3.42 -13.19
C LYS A 197 -15.43 -4.50 -14.21
N ALA A 198 -15.24 -4.21 -15.50
CA ALA A 198 -15.45 -5.18 -16.57
C ALA A 198 -14.47 -6.37 -16.45
N ASP A 199 -13.20 -6.10 -16.17
CA ASP A 199 -12.18 -7.14 -15.98
C ASP A 199 -12.48 -8.01 -14.74
N VAL A 200 -12.87 -7.40 -13.63
CA VAL A 200 -13.25 -8.14 -12.40
C VAL A 200 -14.45 -9.05 -12.67
N LEU A 201 -15.50 -8.53 -13.32
CA LEU A 201 -16.69 -9.33 -13.63
C LEU A 201 -16.42 -10.49 -14.61
N GLU A 202 -15.42 -10.36 -15.48
CA GLU A 202 -15.07 -11.39 -16.46
C GLU A 202 -14.03 -12.40 -15.94
N ASN A 203 -13.06 -11.96 -15.17
CA ASN A 203 -11.84 -12.73 -14.90
C ASN A 203 -11.63 -13.09 -13.44
N PHE A 204 -12.39 -12.51 -12.48
CA PHE A 204 -12.23 -12.81 -11.07
C PHE A 204 -13.22 -13.86 -10.58
N VAL A 205 -12.83 -14.48 -9.49
CA VAL A 205 -13.69 -15.33 -8.67
C VAL A 205 -13.87 -14.72 -7.30
N HIS A 206 -15.02 -15.01 -6.66
CA HIS A 206 -15.29 -14.65 -5.28
C HIS A 206 -15.52 -15.91 -4.47
N VAL A 207 -14.70 -16.15 -3.45
CA VAL A 207 -14.78 -17.33 -2.62
C VAL A 207 -14.63 -17.00 -1.14
N GLN A 208 -15.22 -17.84 -0.32
CA GLN A 208 -14.90 -18.02 1.09
C GLN A 208 -14.31 -19.42 1.29
N HIS A 209 -13.53 -19.63 2.34
CA HIS A 209 -12.99 -20.93 2.64
C HIS A 209 -12.90 -21.25 4.13
N VAL A 210 -12.69 -22.52 4.45
CA VAL A 210 -12.19 -22.98 5.75
C VAL A 210 -10.85 -23.62 5.49
N LEU A 211 -9.78 -23.08 6.10
CA LEU A 211 -8.45 -23.67 6.12
C LEU A 211 -8.24 -24.43 7.42
N ILE A 212 -7.83 -25.68 7.31
CA ILE A 212 -7.25 -26.46 8.40
C ILE A 212 -5.75 -26.52 8.15
N GLN A 213 -4.99 -25.69 8.87
CA GLN A 213 -3.54 -25.58 8.69
C GLN A 213 -2.80 -26.85 9.11
N PHE A 214 -1.69 -27.16 8.45
CA PHE A 214 -0.76 -28.15 8.94
C PHE A 214 -0.02 -27.62 10.17
N GLU A 215 -0.03 -28.38 11.29
CA GLU A 215 0.75 -27.99 12.48
C GLU A 215 2.27 -27.99 12.20
N ASP A 216 2.72 -28.92 11.36
CA ASP A 216 4.10 -29.02 10.86
C ASP A 216 4.04 -29.39 9.36
N ALA A 217 4.26 -28.41 8.49
CA ALA A 217 4.20 -28.60 7.05
C ALA A 217 5.23 -29.60 6.49
N GLU A 218 6.29 -29.91 7.26
CA GLU A 218 7.32 -30.88 6.90
C GLU A 218 7.02 -32.30 7.42
N ALA A 219 5.89 -32.50 8.13
CA ALA A 219 5.53 -33.81 8.65
C ALA A 219 5.05 -34.73 7.51
N ASP A 220 5.34 -36.06 7.65
CA ASP A 220 4.86 -37.06 6.70
C ASP A 220 3.39 -37.51 6.93
N ASP A 221 2.78 -37.10 8.06
CA ASP A 221 1.43 -37.51 8.48
C ASP A 221 0.56 -36.33 8.90
N HIS A 222 -0.43 -36.01 8.10
CA HIS A 222 -1.45 -35.00 8.32
C HIS A 222 -2.85 -35.59 8.53
N SER A 223 -2.92 -36.82 9.06
CA SER A 223 -4.18 -37.55 9.19
C SER A 223 -5.16 -36.90 10.18
N ALA A 224 -4.66 -36.16 11.17
CA ALA A 224 -5.49 -35.45 12.15
C ALA A 224 -6.16 -34.23 11.51
N GLU A 225 -5.40 -33.44 10.75
CA GLU A 225 -5.87 -32.27 10.00
C GLU A 225 -6.86 -32.71 8.91
N LEU A 226 -6.54 -33.80 8.19
CA LEU A 226 -7.46 -34.36 7.19
C LEU A 226 -8.78 -34.80 7.80
N ALA A 227 -8.76 -35.47 8.97
CA ALA A 227 -10.00 -35.86 9.66
C ALA A 227 -10.83 -34.65 10.07
N LYS A 228 -10.20 -33.56 10.52
CA LYS A 228 -10.87 -32.29 10.84
C LYS A 228 -11.46 -31.65 9.58
N ALA A 229 -10.72 -31.60 8.48
CA ALA A 229 -11.21 -31.11 7.19
C ALA A 229 -12.41 -31.94 6.67
N GLN A 230 -12.38 -33.27 6.84
CA GLN A 230 -13.51 -34.15 6.48
C GLN A 230 -14.75 -33.85 7.32
N GLU A 231 -14.62 -33.59 8.63
CA GLU A 231 -15.74 -33.19 9.50
C GLU A 231 -16.37 -31.88 8.99
N VAL A 232 -15.53 -30.87 8.66
CA VAL A 232 -16.02 -29.58 8.14
C VAL A 232 -16.75 -29.78 6.81
N LEU A 233 -16.18 -30.55 5.90
CA LEU A 233 -16.81 -30.84 4.60
C LEU A 233 -18.18 -31.53 4.78
N GLU A 234 -18.29 -32.53 5.66
CA GLU A 234 -19.54 -33.23 5.94
C GLU A 234 -20.60 -32.25 6.47
N LYS A 235 -20.24 -31.35 7.37
CA LYS A 235 -21.14 -30.30 7.91
C LYS A 235 -21.59 -29.33 6.81
N ALA A 236 -20.64 -28.85 6.00
CA ALA A 236 -20.93 -27.95 4.88
C ALA A 236 -21.87 -28.60 3.85
N GLN A 237 -21.63 -29.87 3.50
CA GLN A 237 -22.50 -30.66 2.60
C GLN A 237 -23.88 -30.99 3.22
N ALA A 238 -23.96 -31.07 4.55
CA ALA A 238 -25.24 -31.21 5.27
C ALA A 238 -26.06 -29.91 5.29
N GLY A 239 -25.50 -28.78 4.82
CA GLY A 239 -26.15 -27.48 4.73
C GLY A 239 -26.03 -26.64 5.99
N GLU A 240 -25.03 -26.89 6.83
CA GLU A 240 -24.69 -25.97 7.92
C GLU A 240 -24.25 -24.62 7.34
N ASP A 241 -24.46 -23.54 8.09
CA ASP A 241 -24.07 -22.20 7.67
C ASP A 241 -22.54 -22.12 7.51
N PHE A 242 -22.09 -21.81 6.29
CA PHE A 242 -20.68 -21.78 5.97
C PHE A 242 -19.92 -20.71 6.73
N ASN A 243 -20.55 -19.53 6.99
CA ASN A 243 -19.94 -18.50 7.83
C ASN A 243 -19.75 -18.98 9.27
N ALA A 244 -20.69 -19.77 9.81
CA ALA A 244 -20.53 -20.36 11.14
C ALA A 244 -19.39 -21.40 11.16
N LEU A 245 -19.21 -22.16 10.07
CA LEU A 245 -18.08 -23.09 9.93
C LEU A 245 -16.74 -22.33 9.83
N MET A 246 -16.70 -21.21 9.10
CA MET A 246 -15.51 -20.35 9.07
C MET A 246 -15.18 -19.80 10.46
N GLU A 247 -16.18 -19.28 11.20
CA GLU A 247 -15.96 -18.75 12.55
C GLU A 247 -15.43 -19.82 13.51
N GLU A 248 -15.90 -21.08 13.38
CA GLU A 248 -15.53 -22.19 14.27
C GLU A 248 -14.20 -22.85 13.88
N TYR A 249 -13.91 -23.00 12.57
CA TYR A 249 -12.85 -23.88 12.10
C TYR A 249 -11.76 -23.20 11.29
N ASN A 250 -12.00 -22.01 10.71
CA ASN A 250 -11.02 -21.38 9.81
C ASN A 250 -9.76 -20.95 10.56
N GLU A 251 -8.61 -21.41 10.10
CA GLU A 251 -7.29 -21.11 10.63
C GLU A 251 -6.51 -20.12 9.75
N ASP A 252 -7.14 -19.54 8.71
CA ASP A 252 -6.55 -18.46 7.92
C ASP A 252 -6.76 -17.10 8.59
N PRO A 253 -5.70 -16.49 9.18
CA PRO A 253 -5.82 -15.19 9.83
C PRO A 253 -5.94 -14.02 8.83
N GLY A 254 -5.71 -14.29 7.55
CA GLY A 254 -5.69 -13.29 6.48
C GLY A 254 -6.98 -13.16 5.70
N GLU A 255 -7.95 -14.08 5.91
CA GLU A 255 -9.19 -14.04 5.13
C GLU A 255 -10.03 -12.80 5.47
N PRO A 256 -10.40 -11.98 4.45
CA PRO A 256 -11.33 -10.87 4.65
C PRO A 256 -12.73 -11.35 5.07
N GLU A 257 -13.48 -10.55 5.80
CA GLU A 257 -14.84 -10.89 6.23
C GLU A 257 -15.76 -11.22 5.03
N GLU A 258 -15.55 -10.51 3.92
CA GLU A 258 -16.28 -10.70 2.67
C GLU A 258 -15.80 -11.91 1.85
N GLY A 259 -14.63 -12.47 2.17
CA GLY A 259 -13.94 -13.48 1.37
C GLY A 259 -12.97 -12.89 0.36
N TYR A 260 -12.39 -13.74 -0.46
CA TYR A 260 -11.38 -13.39 -1.45
C TYR A 260 -11.98 -13.13 -2.83
N TYR A 261 -11.54 -12.00 -3.45
CA TYR A 261 -11.77 -11.69 -4.86
C TYR A 261 -10.42 -11.74 -5.57
N PHE A 262 -10.24 -12.63 -6.54
CA PHE A 262 -8.97 -12.77 -7.24
C PHE A 262 -9.11 -13.32 -8.65
N PRO A 263 -8.22 -12.95 -9.59
CA PRO A 263 -8.08 -13.57 -10.91
C PRO A 263 -7.11 -14.75 -10.83
N THR A 264 -6.86 -15.39 -11.97
CA THR A 264 -5.82 -16.42 -12.11
C THR A 264 -4.42 -15.85 -11.91
N GLY A 265 -3.52 -16.61 -11.27
CA GLY A 265 -2.11 -16.27 -11.06
C GLY A 265 -1.81 -15.58 -9.72
N VAL A 266 -2.81 -15.41 -8.85
CA VAL A 266 -2.67 -14.73 -7.55
C VAL A 266 -2.55 -15.73 -6.40
N MET A 267 -3.35 -16.80 -6.41
CA MET A 267 -3.37 -17.80 -5.34
C MET A 267 -2.48 -19.00 -5.66
N VAL A 268 -2.24 -19.87 -4.67
CA VAL A 268 -1.59 -21.15 -4.92
C VAL A 268 -2.44 -22.00 -5.88
N GLN A 269 -1.75 -22.71 -6.78
CA GLN A 269 -2.38 -23.33 -7.96
C GLN A 269 -3.56 -24.23 -7.61
N GLU A 270 -3.43 -25.07 -6.58
CA GLU A 270 -4.45 -26.03 -6.18
C GLU A 270 -5.74 -25.35 -5.69
N PHE A 271 -5.57 -24.24 -4.92
CA PHE A 271 -6.68 -23.44 -4.44
C PHE A 271 -7.36 -22.67 -5.59
N GLU A 272 -6.56 -22.10 -6.48
CA GLU A 272 -7.04 -21.38 -7.66
C GLU A 272 -7.84 -22.31 -8.59
N ASP A 273 -7.25 -23.44 -8.99
CA ASP A 273 -7.90 -24.41 -9.88
C ASP A 273 -9.25 -24.87 -9.32
N ALA A 274 -9.31 -25.17 -8.02
CA ALA A 274 -10.54 -25.56 -7.36
C ALA A 274 -11.58 -24.42 -7.33
N SER A 275 -11.15 -23.20 -7.01
CA SER A 275 -12.02 -22.03 -6.94
C SER A 275 -12.65 -21.69 -8.28
N PHE A 276 -11.87 -21.77 -9.38
CA PHE A 276 -12.36 -21.51 -10.73
C PHE A 276 -13.23 -22.64 -11.29
N ALA A 277 -13.06 -23.88 -10.80
CA ALA A 277 -13.90 -25.02 -11.23
C ALA A 277 -15.32 -25.00 -10.66
N LEU A 278 -15.53 -24.29 -9.53
CA LEU A 278 -16.83 -24.21 -8.86
C LEU A 278 -17.78 -23.25 -9.58
N GLN A 279 -19.08 -23.53 -9.50
CA GLN A 279 -20.15 -22.58 -9.81
C GLN A 279 -20.62 -21.86 -8.55
N ASP A 280 -21.28 -20.72 -8.73
CA ASP A 280 -21.81 -19.95 -7.61
C ASP A 280 -22.69 -20.80 -6.68
N GLY A 281 -22.37 -20.77 -5.40
CA GLY A 281 -23.01 -21.55 -4.35
C GLY A 281 -22.45 -22.96 -4.15
N GLU A 282 -21.58 -23.46 -5.02
CA GLU A 282 -20.94 -24.77 -4.86
C GLU A 282 -19.84 -24.75 -3.80
N ILE A 283 -19.64 -25.90 -3.18
CA ILE A 283 -18.58 -26.18 -2.21
C ILE A 283 -17.64 -27.22 -2.80
N SER A 284 -16.35 -27.01 -2.69
CA SER A 284 -15.32 -27.93 -3.18
C SER A 284 -15.29 -29.24 -2.39
N ASP A 285 -14.64 -30.26 -2.95
CA ASP A 285 -14.03 -31.32 -2.15
C ASP A 285 -12.86 -30.73 -1.33
N ILE A 286 -12.20 -31.52 -0.48
CA ILE A 286 -11.01 -31.09 0.23
C ILE A 286 -9.88 -30.82 -0.77
N VAL A 287 -9.33 -29.60 -0.70
CA VAL A 287 -8.21 -29.14 -1.53
C VAL A 287 -6.96 -29.08 -0.65
N GLU A 288 -5.94 -29.85 -1.01
CA GLU A 288 -4.66 -29.86 -0.31
C GLU A 288 -3.70 -28.86 -0.95
N THR A 289 -3.09 -28.00 -0.13
CA THR A 289 -2.04 -27.06 -0.52
C THR A 289 -0.84 -27.19 0.41
N SER A 290 0.21 -26.40 0.19
CA SER A 290 1.34 -26.32 1.12
C SER A 290 0.97 -25.73 2.51
N TYR A 291 -0.18 -25.09 2.66
CA TYR A 291 -0.64 -24.49 3.91
C TYR A 291 -1.49 -25.46 4.75
N GLY A 292 -2.21 -26.37 4.12
CA GLY A 292 -3.16 -27.25 4.76
C GLY A 292 -4.27 -27.73 3.83
N TYR A 293 -5.38 -28.12 4.44
CA TYR A 293 -6.59 -28.58 3.74
C TYR A 293 -7.63 -27.45 3.71
N HIS A 294 -8.13 -27.13 2.51
CA HIS A 294 -9.14 -26.11 2.29
C HIS A 294 -10.47 -26.73 1.89
N ILE A 295 -11.56 -26.20 2.39
CA ILE A 295 -12.93 -26.37 1.91
C ILE A 295 -13.37 -25.02 1.38
N ILE A 296 -13.61 -24.90 0.08
CA ILE A 296 -13.83 -23.64 -0.62
C ILE A 296 -15.30 -23.55 -1.02
N LYS A 297 -15.92 -22.40 -0.78
CA LYS A 297 -17.26 -22.09 -1.25
C LYS A 297 -17.21 -20.94 -2.25
N ARG A 298 -17.70 -21.19 -3.46
CA ARG A 298 -17.85 -20.17 -4.48
C ARG A 298 -19.04 -19.28 -4.16
N LEU A 299 -18.86 -17.98 -4.24
CA LEU A 299 -19.89 -16.96 -4.09
C LEU A 299 -20.09 -16.20 -5.42
N PRO A 300 -21.28 -15.65 -5.69
CA PRO A 300 -21.46 -14.73 -6.79
C PRO A 300 -20.62 -13.47 -6.55
N LEU A 301 -20.14 -12.87 -7.62
CA LEU A 301 -19.50 -11.56 -7.54
C LEU A 301 -20.54 -10.51 -7.09
N ASP A 302 -20.21 -9.73 -6.07
CA ASP A 302 -21.04 -8.64 -5.59
C ASP A 302 -20.65 -7.33 -6.26
N GLU A 303 -21.49 -6.84 -7.17
CA GLU A 303 -21.22 -5.59 -7.90
C GLU A 303 -21.11 -4.38 -6.97
N SER A 304 -21.84 -4.36 -5.84
CA SER A 304 -21.76 -3.25 -4.89
C SER A 304 -20.42 -3.24 -4.17
N TYR A 305 -19.89 -4.42 -3.84
CA TYR A 305 -18.54 -4.56 -3.30
C TYR A 305 -17.49 -4.10 -4.32
N ILE A 306 -17.62 -4.57 -5.56
CA ILE A 306 -16.71 -4.18 -6.66
C ILE A 306 -16.72 -2.66 -6.84
N ASP A 307 -17.89 -2.02 -6.88
CA ASP A 307 -18.02 -0.57 -7.07
C ASP A 307 -17.36 0.25 -5.94
N THR A 308 -17.29 -0.30 -4.73
CA THR A 308 -16.67 0.38 -3.57
C THR A 308 -15.20 0.02 -3.35
N HIS A 309 -14.67 -1.01 -4.04
CA HIS A 309 -13.29 -1.51 -3.90
C HIS A 309 -12.55 -1.58 -5.25
N LEU A 310 -12.98 -0.76 -6.23
CA LEU A 310 -12.41 -0.79 -7.58
C LEU A 310 -10.89 -0.67 -7.59
N LEU A 311 -10.33 0.27 -6.84
CA LEU A 311 -8.88 0.50 -6.83
C LEU A 311 -8.11 -0.57 -6.03
N ASP A 312 -8.73 -1.18 -5.02
CA ASP A 312 -8.15 -2.32 -4.31
C ASP A 312 -8.05 -3.53 -5.25
N LEU A 313 -9.11 -3.78 -6.06
CA LEU A 313 -9.16 -4.86 -7.04
C LEU A 313 -8.31 -4.58 -8.29
N ALA A 314 -8.02 -3.31 -8.57
CA ALA A 314 -7.20 -2.91 -9.70
C ALA A 314 -5.78 -3.49 -9.63
N ALA A 315 -5.24 -3.71 -8.42
CA ALA A 315 -3.88 -4.24 -8.23
C ALA A 315 -3.67 -5.60 -8.93
N ASP A 316 -4.69 -6.45 -8.89
CA ASP A 316 -4.67 -7.80 -9.47
C ASP A 316 -5.39 -7.86 -10.84
N SER A 317 -5.96 -6.75 -11.29
CA SER A 317 -6.64 -6.62 -12.57
C SER A 317 -5.64 -6.54 -13.75
N SER A 318 -6.05 -7.06 -14.90
CA SER A 318 -5.30 -6.91 -16.17
C SER A 318 -5.14 -5.45 -16.59
N VAL A 319 -5.94 -4.54 -16.03
CA VAL A 319 -5.89 -3.08 -16.27
C VAL A 319 -4.71 -2.41 -15.57
N ASN A 320 -4.16 -3.03 -14.51
CA ASN A 320 -3.08 -2.45 -13.71
C ASN A 320 -1.85 -2.05 -14.55
N GLU A 321 -1.40 -2.93 -15.44
CA GLU A 321 -0.23 -2.64 -16.29
C GLU A 321 -0.47 -1.41 -17.18
N GLN A 322 -1.67 -1.24 -17.73
CA GLN A 322 -2.02 -0.07 -18.54
C GLN A 322 -2.05 1.20 -17.68
N MET A 323 -2.61 1.14 -16.47
CA MET A 323 -2.60 2.26 -15.53
C MET A 323 -1.18 2.72 -15.21
N GLN A 324 -0.28 1.78 -14.91
CA GLN A 324 1.13 2.07 -14.63
C GLN A 324 1.83 2.70 -15.84
N GLN A 325 1.63 2.16 -17.05
CA GLN A 325 2.20 2.68 -18.27
C GLN A 325 1.74 4.11 -18.56
N ASP A 326 0.44 4.38 -18.42
CA ASP A 326 -0.12 5.72 -18.69
C ASP A 326 0.41 6.77 -17.70
N MET A 327 0.55 6.40 -16.41
CA MET A 327 1.16 7.27 -15.39
C MET A 327 2.63 7.56 -15.71
N ASP A 328 3.39 6.54 -16.06
CA ASP A 328 4.80 6.66 -16.45
C ASP A 328 4.97 7.53 -17.71
N GLU A 329 4.11 7.37 -18.71
CA GLU A 329 4.14 8.17 -19.93
C GLU A 329 3.82 9.63 -19.65
N ARG A 330 2.86 9.92 -18.78
CA ARG A 330 2.53 11.29 -18.36
C ARG A 330 3.70 11.97 -17.65
N ILE A 331 4.36 11.26 -16.72
CA ILE A 331 5.55 11.78 -16.04
C ILE A 331 6.68 12.03 -17.03
N ARG A 332 6.96 11.10 -17.96
CA ARG A 332 8.04 11.25 -18.97
C ARG A 332 7.76 12.36 -19.99
N ALA A 333 6.49 12.64 -20.27
CA ALA A 333 6.10 13.69 -21.21
C ALA A 333 6.15 15.09 -20.60
N GLY A 334 6.21 15.21 -19.27
CA GLY A 334 6.22 16.48 -18.56
C GLY A 334 7.57 17.21 -18.65
N GLU A 335 7.52 18.54 -18.57
CA GLU A 335 8.67 19.41 -18.46
C GLU A 335 9.03 19.62 -16.99
N ILE A 336 10.27 19.28 -16.61
CA ILE A 336 10.74 19.39 -15.24
C ILE A 336 11.80 20.48 -15.16
N TRP A 337 11.61 21.43 -14.24
CA TRP A 337 12.64 22.38 -13.81
C TRP A 337 13.09 22.04 -12.40
N TYR A 338 14.38 22.21 -12.13
CA TYR A 338 14.97 21.95 -10.82
C TYR A 338 15.58 23.22 -10.25
N CYS A 339 15.53 23.38 -8.93
CA CYS A 339 16.24 24.46 -8.25
C CYS A 339 17.76 24.33 -8.38
N ASP A 340 18.50 25.42 -8.24
CA ASP A 340 19.96 25.49 -8.45
C ASP A 340 20.76 24.56 -7.52
N VAL A 341 20.17 24.12 -6.41
CA VAL A 341 20.82 23.27 -5.41
C VAL A 341 20.35 21.83 -5.43
N TYR A 342 19.48 21.46 -6.37
CA TYR A 342 18.89 20.12 -6.46
C TYR A 342 19.92 18.99 -6.47
N ASP A 343 21.01 19.16 -7.20
CA ASP A 343 22.07 18.14 -7.31
C ASP A 343 22.81 17.90 -5.98
N GLN A 344 22.73 18.85 -5.05
CA GLN A 344 23.36 18.77 -3.74
C GLN A 344 22.48 18.11 -2.67
N ILE A 345 21.22 17.78 -3.00
CA ILE A 345 20.32 17.05 -2.08
C ILE A 345 20.81 15.61 -1.95
N SER A 346 21.06 15.20 -0.73
CA SER A 346 21.55 13.86 -0.35
C SER A 346 21.17 13.55 1.10
N PRO A 347 21.27 12.30 1.56
CA PRO A 347 21.05 11.97 2.97
C PRO A 347 21.98 12.71 3.95
N ALA A 348 23.11 13.21 3.47
CA ALA A 348 24.07 13.98 4.29
C ALA A 348 23.75 15.50 4.35
N THR A 349 22.83 15.99 3.53
CA THR A 349 22.54 17.44 3.42
C THR A 349 21.09 17.78 3.74
N LEU A 350 20.17 16.82 3.72
CA LEU A 350 18.75 17.01 3.97
C LEU A 350 18.37 16.41 5.33
N PHE A 351 17.78 17.24 6.22
CA PHE A 351 17.37 16.87 7.58
C PHE A 351 15.94 17.27 7.89
#